data_97cee057daf7b04bea5c939e1b8bd1c5
#
_entry.id   97cee057daf7b04bea5c939e1b8bd1c5
#
_cell.length_a   1.000
_cell.length_b   1.000
_cell.length_c   1.000
_cell.angle_alpha   90.00
_cell.angle_beta   90.00
_cell.angle_gamma   90.00
#
_symmetry.space_group_name_H-M   'P 1'
#
loop_
_entity.id
_entity.type
_entity.pdbx_description
1 polymer ?
#
loop_
_entity_poly.entity_id
_entity_poly.type
_entity_poly.pdbx_seq_one_letter_code
_entity_poly.pdbx_strand_id
1 'polypeptide(L)'
;MNILDKYIIKNYLGTFFIMFGLFIPIGIMVDFAEKIDKFRENEVPADQIIYYYIDFIWYFGSQLYPIFLFLAVIWFTSRLANNTEITAILSSGISFQRLMRPYFISAGIVVSLALISVMFIVPKSNASFNEFISEYVKQEDKRVTSRLFKQINDNEFIYVSSYDPKRKRGLNFTLESFNGNKLSHKIMATTIRWDDSIFRLSNYVKRDIIENTEIIQKVTRKDTLLNFDIDDLAPLNYVAETLNFFELNKLISYEKKAGSPLINSHLLVRHKRYTIPFSCFILTIIALSVSSIKRRGGTGSNLAIGVSLGFLFVFLDKIFGVLVIKSNFSPALASWGILFIFLSIALLLLKRAIR
;
A
#
# COMPACT_ATOMS: atom_id res chain seq x y z
N MET A 1 -13.24 5.28 -34.42
CA MET A 1 -12.26 6.18 -33.80
C MET A 1 -11.73 7.14 -34.86
N ASN A 2 -11.92 8.45 -34.65
CA ASN A 2 -11.48 9.46 -35.63
C ASN A 2 -9.95 9.66 -35.56
N ILE A 3 -9.36 10.29 -36.55
CA ILE A 3 -7.92 10.59 -36.63
C ILE A 3 -7.48 11.36 -35.37
N LEU A 4 -8.29 12.34 -34.92
CA LEU A 4 -8.06 13.11 -33.70
C LEU A 4 -7.96 12.23 -32.44
N ASP A 5 -8.86 11.24 -32.32
CA ASP A 5 -8.83 10.34 -31.15
C ASP A 5 -7.52 9.55 -31.11
N LYS A 6 -7.12 8.98 -32.25
CA LYS A 6 -5.86 8.23 -32.35
C LYS A 6 -4.64 9.11 -32.04
N TYR A 7 -4.63 10.35 -32.54
CA TYR A 7 -3.58 11.31 -32.25
C TYR A 7 -3.43 11.61 -30.76
N ILE A 8 -4.55 11.91 -30.08
CA ILE A 8 -4.54 12.21 -28.65
C ILE A 8 -4.15 10.98 -27.83
N ILE A 9 -4.71 9.79 -28.10
CA ILE A 9 -4.38 8.55 -27.41
C ILE A 9 -2.90 8.21 -27.54
N LYS A 10 -2.36 8.26 -28.77
CA LYS A 10 -0.94 7.98 -29.03
C LYS A 10 -0.03 8.92 -28.23
N ASN A 11 -0.32 10.22 -28.26
CA ASN A 11 0.51 11.20 -27.56
C ASN A 11 0.35 11.12 -26.03
N TYR A 12 -0.87 10.88 -25.54
CA TYR A 12 -1.12 10.67 -24.10
C TYR A 12 -0.32 9.48 -23.55
N LEU A 13 -0.53 8.30 -24.15
CA LEU A 13 0.15 7.07 -23.73
C LEU A 13 1.66 7.15 -23.97
N GLY A 14 2.08 7.67 -25.13
CA GLY A 14 3.49 7.85 -25.46
C GLY A 14 4.21 8.74 -24.45
N THR A 15 3.64 9.91 -24.14
CA THR A 15 4.22 10.83 -23.15
C THR A 15 4.25 10.19 -21.75
N PHE A 16 3.19 9.47 -21.36
CA PHE A 16 3.15 8.76 -20.08
C PHE A 16 4.26 7.70 -19.99
N PHE A 17 4.38 6.80 -20.97
CA PHE A 17 5.39 5.75 -20.93
C PHE A 17 6.82 6.30 -21.05
N ILE A 18 7.04 7.36 -21.82
CA ILE A 18 8.35 8.02 -21.88
C ILE A 18 8.72 8.64 -20.53
N MET A 19 7.82 9.42 -19.93
CA MET A 19 8.09 10.01 -18.61
C MET A 19 8.31 8.93 -17.55
N PHE A 20 7.43 7.95 -17.47
CA PHE A 20 7.55 6.84 -16.53
C PHE A 20 8.88 6.08 -16.72
N GLY A 21 9.24 5.78 -17.99
CA GLY A 21 10.50 5.10 -18.33
C GLY A 21 11.76 5.93 -18.06
N LEU A 22 11.68 7.25 -18.09
CA LEU A 22 12.82 8.12 -17.73
C LEU A 22 13.04 8.20 -16.21
N PHE A 23 11.97 8.16 -15.41
CA PHE A 23 12.08 8.27 -13.96
C PHE A 23 12.45 6.96 -13.25
N ILE A 24 12.13 5.80 -13.85
CA ILE A 24 12.51 4.50 -13.28
C ILE A 24 14.04 4.36 -13.09
N PRO A 25 14.87 4.59 -14.12
CA PRO A 25 16.32 4.53 -13.97
C PRO A 25 16.87 5.51 -12.93
N ILE A 26 16.27 6.71 -12.81
CA ILE A 26 16.64 7.68 -11.79
C ILE A 26 16.36 7.12 -10.39
N GLY A 27 15.16 6.52 -10.20
CA GLY A 27 14.80 5.86 -8.95
C GLY A 27 15.74 4.71 -8.59
N ILE A 28 16.11 3.89 -9.59
CA ILE A 28 17.10 2.80 -9.41
C ILE A 28 18.46 3.36 -9.01
N MET A 29 18.96 4.40 -9.69
CA MET A 29 20.26 5.01 -9.36
C MET A 29 20.30 5.57 -7.95
N VAL A 30 19.24 6.23 -7.50
CA VAL A 30 19.15 6.77 -6.14
C VAL A 30 19.12 5.64 -5.10
N ASP A 31 18.29 4.63 -5.31
CA ASP A 31 18.20 3.46 -4.44
C ASP A 31 19.50 2.67 -4.39
N PHE A 32 20.18 2.51 -5.54
CA PHE A 32 21.48 1.86 -5.62
C PHE A 32 22.57 2.64 -4.85
N ALA A 33 22.64 3.96 -5.04
CA ALA A 33 23.58 4.81 -4.33
C ALA A 33 23.39 4.77 -2.80
N GLU A 34 22.13 4.66 -2.35
CA GLU A 34 21.80 4.54 -0.92
C GLU A 34 22.20 3.18 -0.33
N LYS A 35 22.17 2.10 -1.12
CA LYS A 35 22.32 0.72 -0.63
C LYS A 35 23.63 0.03 -1.00
N ILE A 36 24.46 0.64 -1.84
CA ILE A 36 25.70 0.01 -2.36
C ILE A 36 26.64 -0.47 -1.27
N ASP A 37 26.78 0.28 -0.17
CA ASP A 37 27.62 -0.12 0.95
C ASP A 37 27.10 -1.39 1.62
N LYS A 38 25.76 -1.51 1.75
CA LYS A 38 25.13 -2.72 2.29
C LYS A 38 25.28 -3.93 1.38
N PHE A 39 25.19 -3.72 0.07
CA PHE A 39 25.42 -4.79 -0.90
C PHE A 39 26.85 -5.31 -0.85
N ARG A 40 27.84 -4.43 -0.62
CA ARG A 40 29.25 -4.82 -0.45
C ARG A 40 29.51 -5.48 0.89
N GLU A 41 29.01 -4.91 1.99
CA GLU A 41 29.16 -5.46 3.35
C GLU A 41 28.61 -6.88 3.47
N ASN A 42 27.49 -7.17 2.80
CA ASN A 42 26.82 -8.47 2.86
C ASN A 42 27.14 -9.38 1.66
N GLU A 43 28.12 -9.02 0.83
CA GLU A 43 28.61 -9.81 -0.32
C GLU A 43 27.46 -10.28 -1.24
N VAL A 44 26.48 -9.39 -1.53
CA VAL A 44 25.27 -9.74 -2.26
C VAL A 44 25.60 -10.16 -3.70
N PRO A 45 25.16 -11.34 -4.18
CA PRO A 45 25.38 -11.79 -5.55
C PRO A 45 24.74 -10.84 -6.58
N ALA A 46 25.42 -10.59 -7.71
CA ALA A 46 24.97 -9.65 -8.72
C ALA A 46 23.62 -10.03 -9.36
N ASP A 47 23.34 -11.32 -9.52
CA ASP A 47 22.06 -11.83 -10.03
C ASP A 47 20.90 -11.49 -9.09
N GLN A 48 21.09 -11.57 -7.77
CA GLN A 48 20.08 -11.20 -6.79
C GLN A 48 19.82 -9.68 -6.79
N ILE A 49 20.85 -8.86 -7.03
CA ILE A 49 20.69 -7.40 -7.19
C ILE A 49 19.83 -7.11 -8.44
N ILE A 50 20.03 -7.84 -9.54
CA ILE A 50 19.22 -7.66 -10.75
C ILE A 50 17.74 -8.01 -10.49
N TYR A 51 17.46 -9.16 -9.84
CA TYR A 51 16.09 -9.54 -9.48
C TYR A 51 15.45 -8.53 -8.53
N TYR A 52 16.20 -8.05 -7.55
CA TYR A 52 15.76 -6.98 -6.66
C TYR A 52 15.31 -5.73 -7.43
N TYR A 53 16.06 -5.27 -8.46
CA TYR A 53 15.68 -4.10 -9.25
C TYR A 53 14.50 -4.37 -10.19
N ILE A 54 14.28 -5.59 -10.64
CA ILE A 54 13.04 -5.96 -11.36
C ILE A 54 11.83 -5.81 -10.43
N ASP A 55 11.92 -6.30 -9.20
CA ASP A 55 10.85 -6.15 -8.20
C ASP A 55 10.66 -4.70 -7.74
N PHE A 56 11.77 -3.96 -7.59
CA PHE A 56 11.76 -2.52 -7.30
C PHE A 56 10.97 -1.72 -8.36
N ILE A 57 11.12 -2.04 -9.64
CA ILE A 57 10.37 -1.37 -10.72
C ILE A 57 8.87 -1.51 -10.51
N TRP A 58 8.39 -2.70 -10.21
CA TRP A 58 6.96 -2.94 -9.96
C TRP A 58 6.48 -2.27 -8.66
N TYR A 59 7.25 -2.41 -7.57
CA TYR A 59 6.94 -1.80 -6.29
C TYR A 59 6.92 -0.27 -6.36
N PHE A 60 8.01 0.33 -6.80
CA PHE A 60 8.18 1.78 -6.90
C PHE A 60 7.26 2.38 -7.97
N GLY A 61 7.19 1.73 -9.13
CA GLY A 61 6.31 2.12 -10.22
C GLY A 61 4.84 2.15 -9.81
N SER A 62 4.39 1.16 -9.04
CA SER A 62 3.01 1.10 -8.56
C SER A 62 2.60 2.24 -7.62
N GLN A 63 3.56 2.89 -6.97
CA GLN A 63 3.30 4.04 -6.11
C GLN A 63 3.30 5.37 -6.87
N LEU A 64 4.08 5.47 -7.94
CA LEU A 64 4.36 6.74 -8.62
C LEU A 64 3.61 6.93 -9.95
N TYR A 65 3.08 5.86 -10.58
CA TYR A 65 2.43 5.99 -11.88
C TYR A 65 1.30 7.03 -11.94
N PRO A 66 0.48 7.29 -10.88
CA PRO A 66 -0.58 8.29 -10.98
C PRO A 66 -0.02 9.71 -11.14
N ILE A 67 1.12 9.99 -10.47
CA ILE A 67 1.80 11.30 -10.58
C ILE A 67 2.39 11.46 -11.97
N PHE A 68 3.10 10.44 -12.47
CA PHE A 68 3.70 10.52 -13.81
C PHE A 68 2.66 10.61 -14.92
N LEU A 69 1.54 9.91 -14.76
CA LEU A 69 0.41 10.07 -15.67
C LEU A 69 -0.12 11.50 -15.62
N PHE A 70 -0.31 12.05 -14.44
CA PHE A 70 -0.80 13.41 -14.26
C PHE A 70 0.13 14.45 -14.91
N LEU A 71 1.44 14.35 -14.65
CA LEU A 71 2.44 15.23 -15.24
C LEU A 71 2.53 15.07 -16.76
N ALA A 72 2.46 13.83 -17.27
CA ALA A 72 2.46 13.56 -18.69
C ALA A 72 1.26 14.20 -19.41
N VAL A 73 0.08 14.10 -18.80
CA VAL A 73 -1.14 14.72 -19.35
C VAL A 73 -1.03 16.24 -19.35
N ILE A 74 -0.52 16.84 -18.27
CA ILE A 74 -0.28 18.29 -18.20
C ILE A 74 0.71 18.72 -19.28
N TRP A 75 1.85 18.03 -19.38
CA TRP A 75 2.88 18.34 -20.37
C TRP A 75 2.34 18.29 -21.81
N PHE A 76 1.74 17.18 -22.17
CA PHE A 76 1.17 16.96 -23.48
C PHE A 76 0.07 17.98 -23.81
N THR A 77 -0.90 18.16 -22.90
CA THR A 77 -2.02 19.07 -23.12
C THR A 77 -1.58 20.53 -23.17
N SER A 78 -0.63 20.94 -22.31
CA SER A 78 -0.06 22.31 -22.38
C SER A 78 0.67 22.56 -23.70
N ARG A 79 1.35 21.56 -24.26
CA ARG A 79 1.98 21.66 -25.57
C ARG A 79 0.94 21.89 -26.65
N LEU A 80 -0.16 21.12 -26.64
CA LEU A 80 -1.28 21.33 -27.58
C LEU A 80 -1.90 22.73 -27.43
N ALA A 81 -2.07 23.21 -26.20
CA ALA A 81 -2.64 24.54 -25.93
C ALA A 81 -1.70 25.66 -26.42
N ASN A 82 -0.39 25.54 -26.18
CA ASN A 82 0.61 26.51 -26.60
C ASN A 82 0.73 26.59 -28.14
N ASN A 83 0.62 25.45 -28.81
CA ASN A 83 0.59 25.35 -30.27
C ASN A 83 -0.76 25.78 -30.89
N THR A 84 -1.71 26.25 -30.06
CA THR A 84 -3.07 26.62 -30.50
C THR A 84 -3.91 25.46 -31.07
N GLU A 85 -3.44 24.21 -30.94
CA GLU A 85 -4.14 23.04 -31.49
C GLU A 85 -5.50 22.83 -30.78
N ILE A 86 -5.56 23.00 -29.45
CA ILE A 86 -6.83 22.91 -28.69
C ILE A 86 -7.80 23.98 -29.16
N THR A 87 -7.35 25.20 -29.35
CA THR A 87 -8.18 26.32 -29.87
C THR A 87 -8.71 26.00 -31.27
N ALA A 88 -7.87 25.50 -32.18
CA ALA A 88 -8.28 25.11 -33.53
C ALA A 88 -9.33 23.97 -33.50
N ILE A 89 -9.15 22.96 -32.61
CA ILE A 89 -10.10 21.86 -32.45
C ILE A 89 -11.46 22.38 -31.97
N LEU A 90 -11.48 23.27 -30.96
CA LEU A 90 -12.72 23.82 -30.42
C LEU A 90 -13.40 24.76 -31.42
N SER A 91 -12.64 25.56 -32.14
CA SER A 91 -13.15 26.47 -33.20
C SER A 91 -13.71 25.73 -34.42
N SER A 92 -13.31 24.47 -34.64
CA SER A 92 -13.92 23.63 -35.68
C SER A 92 -15.30 23.03 -35.31
N GLY A 93 -15.85 23.45 -34.17
CA GLY A 93 -17.17 22.99 -33.67
C GLY A 93 -17.13 21.74 -32.82
N ILE A 94 -15.95 21.20 -32.51
CA ILE A 94 -15.80 20.05 -31.59
C ILE A 94 -15.98 20.55 -30.14
N SER A 95 -16.95 20.00 -29.43
CA SER A 95 -17.18 20.35 -28.02
C SER A 95 -16.04 19.88 -27.12
N PHE A 96 -15.81 20.58 -26.01
CA PHE A 96 -14.82 20.20 -25.00
C PHE A 96 -15.08 18.78 -24.46
N GLN A 97 -16.33 18.40 -24.27
CA GLN A 97 -16.72 17.07 -23.84
C GLN A 97 -16.31 16.00 -24.87
N ARG A 98 -16.39 16.30 -26.18
CA ARG A 98 -15.95 15.40 -27.26
C ARG A 98 -14.40 15.27 -27.22
N LEU A 99 -13.69 16.36 -26.96
CA LEU A 99 -12.23 16.36 -26.78
C LEU A 99 -11.79 15.50 -25.58
N MET A 100 -12.58 15.43 -24.51
CA MET A 100 -12.27 14.60 -23.32
C MET A 100 -12.30 13.10 -23.59
N ARG A 101 -13.09 12.63 -24.56
CA ARG A 101 -13.27 11.16 -24.81
C ARG A 101 -11.96 10.41 -25.00
N PRO A 102 -11.02 10.81 -25.88
CA PRO A 102 -9.75 10.11 -26.04
C PRO A 102 -8.88 10.13 -24.77
N TYR A 103 -8.96 11.17 -23.93
CA TYR A 103 -8.27 11.21 -22.64
C TYR A 103 -8.82 10.17 -21.68
N PHE A 104 -10.15 10.01 -21.61
CA PHE A 104 -10.77 8.97 -20.78
C PHE A 104 -10.46 7.55 -21.26
N ILE A 105 -10.41 7.35 -22.58
CA ILE A 105 -10.01 6.05 -23.15
C ILE A 105 -8.57 5.74 -22.76
N SER A 106 -7.66 6.70 -22.89
CA SER A 106 -6.25 6.53 -22.52
C SER A 106 -6.09 6.29 -21.00
N ALA A 107 -6.79 7.06 -20.18
CA ALA A 107 -6.81 6.83 -18.74
C ALA A 107 -7.37 5.44 -18.39
N GLY A 108 -8.43 5.00 -19.09
CA GLY A 108 -9.01 3.67 -18.93
C GLY A 108 -8.03 2.53 -19.22
N ILE A 109 -7.21 2.68 -20.28
CA ILE A 109 -6.15 1.71 -20.60
C ILE A 109 -5.13 1.64 -19.46
N VAL A 110 -4.65 2.78 -18.96
CA VAL A 110 -3.68 2.81 -17.86
C VAL A 110 -4.28 2.27 -16.57
N VAL A 111 -5.52 2.64 -16.24
CA VAL A 111 -6.25 2.13 -15.07
C VAL A 111 -6.40 0.61 -15.12
N SER A 112 -6.75 0.05 -16.29
CA SER A 112 -6.89 -1.40 -16.46
C SER A 112 -5.56 -2.12 -16.25
N LEU A 113 -4.48 -1.63 -16.84
CA LEU A 113 -3.12 -2.16 -16.64
C LEU A 113 -2.69 -2.05 -15.17
N ALA A 114 -2.95 -0.91 -14.55
CA ALA A 114 -2.63 -0.68 -13.14
C ALA A 114 -3.43 -1.61 -12.21
N LEU A 115 -4.73 -1.82 -12.45
CA LEU A 115 -5.55 -2.75 -11.68
C LEU A 115 -4.99 -4.17 -11.75
N ILE A 116 -4.70 -4.67 -12.96
CA ILE A 116 -4.12 -6.01 -13.13
C ILE A 116 -2.79 -6.11 -12.37
N SER A 117 -1.93 -5.10 -12.52
CA SER A 117 -0.62 -5.08 -11.87
C SER A 117 -0.73 -5.09 -10.33
N VAL A 118 -1.56 -4.22 -9.74
CA VAL A 118 -1.72 -4.09 -8.29
C VAL A 118 -2.46 -5.29 -7.67
N MET A 119 -3.31 -5.98 -8.44
CA MET A 119 -4.00 -7.17 -7.94
C MET A 119 -3.11 -8.43 -7.92
N PHE A 120 -2.19 -8.58 -8.89
CA PHE A 120 -1.48 -9.84 -9.12
C PHE A 120 0.05 -9.72 -9.15
N ILE A 121 0.61 -8.70 -9.84
CA ILE A 121 2.06 -8.61 -10.07
C ILE A 121 2.74 -7.93 -8.89
N VAL A 122 2.29 -6.74 -8.53
CA VAL A 122 2.87 -5.92 -7.46
C VAL A 122 2.94 -6.65 -6.11
N PRO A 123 1.91 -7.42 -5.66
CA PRO A 123 2.01 -8.16 -4.41
C PRO A 123 3.16 -9.16 -4.39
N LYS A 124 3.36 -9.90 -5.48
CA LYS A 124 4.46 -10.86 -5.60
C LYS A 124 5.82 -10.17 -5.56
N SER A 125 5.99 -9.11 -6.37
CA SER A 125 7.22 -8.32 -6.38
C SER A 125 7.48 -7.64 -5.02
N ASN A 126 6.42 -7.20 -4.32
CA ASN A 126 6.57 -6.62 -2.98
C ASN A 126 7.02 -7.67 -1.94
N ALA A 127 6.60 -8.93 -2.06
CA ALA A 127 7.08 -10.02 -1.22
C ALA A 127 8.58 -10.21 -1.37
N SER A 128 9.05 -10.48 -2.61
CA SER A 128 10.47 -10.67 -2.92
C SER A 128 11.32 -9.43 -2.56
N PHE A 129 10.81 -8.23 -2.86
CA PHE A 129 11.47 -6.97 -2.50
C PHE A 129 11.68 -6.83 -0.99
N ASN A 130 10.65 -7.10 -0.18
CA ASN A 130 10.78 -6.98 1.28
C ASN A 130 11.65 -8.10 1.88
N GLU A 131 11.61 -9.32 1.33
CA GLU A 131 12.48 -10.41 1.71
C GLU A 131 13.95 -10.04 1.50
N PHE A 132 14.31 -9.56 0.30
CA PHE A 132 15.66 -9.08 0.00
C PHE A 132 16.11 -7.94 0.94
N ILE A 133 15.23 -6.95 1.18
CA ILE A 133 15.55 -5.83 2.10
C ILE A 133 15.80 -6.34 3.53
N SER A 134 15.02 -7.32 3.98
CA SER A 134 15.15 -7.89 5.32
C SER A 134 16.44 -8.73 5.45
N GLU A 135 16.82 -9.47 4.42
CA GLU A 135 17.97 -10.34 4.41
C GLU A 135 19.30 -9.56 4.26
N TYR A 136 19.37 -8.66 3.27
CA TYR A 136 20.64 -8.04 2.86
C TYR A 136 20.81 -6.57 3.28
N VAL A 137 19.74 -5.83 3.54
CA VAL A 137 19.86 -4.38 3.75
C VAL A 137 19.65 -3.97 5.20
N LYS A 138 18.55 -4.38 5.80
CA LYS A 138 18.15 -3.90 7.13
C LYS A 138 18.49 -4.87 8.25
N GLN A 139 18.56 -6.17 7.94
CA GLN A 139 18.69 -7.23 8.94
C GLN A 139 17.74 -7.07 10.14
N GLU A 140 16.63 -6.38 9.91
CA GLU A 140 15.59 -6.12 10.89
C GLU A 140 14.31 -6.81 10.49
N ASP A 141 13.80 -7.62 11.40
CA ASP A 141 12.50 -8.25 11.27
C ASP A 141 11.38 -7.18 11.44
N LYS A 142 10.64 -6.88 10.38
CA LYS A 142 9.56 -5.89 10.38
C LYS A 142 8.25 -6.44 10.97
N ARG A 143 8.35 -7.20 12.04
CA ARG A 143 7.20 -7.78 12.73
C ARG A 143 6.50 -6.74 13.62
N VAL A 144 5.24 -6.97 13.91
CA VAL A 144 4.55 -6.24 14.96
C VAL A 144 5.17 -6.67 16.29
N THR A 145 5.68 -5.70 17.06
CA THR A 145 6.46 -5.98 18.27
C THR A 145 5.73 -5.67 19.57
N SER A 146 4.52 -5.10 19.52
CA SER A 146 3.81 -4.67 20.74
C SER A 146 2.32 -4.92 20.65
N ARG A 147 1.72 -5.27 21.80
CA ARG A 147 0.28 -5.51 21.97
C ARG A 147 -0.27 -6.55 20.99
N LEU A 148 0.42 -7.67 20.90
CA LEU A 148 0.01 -8.77 20.06
C LEU A 148 -1.18 -9.47 20.71
N PHE A 149 -2.31 -9.42 20.05
CA PHE A 149 -3.53 -10.13 20.42
C PHE A 149 -4.04 -10.91 19.22
N LYS A 150 -4.29 -12.20 19.39
CA LYS A 150 -4.78 -13.06 18.31
C LYS A 150 -5.66 -14.17 18.86
N GLN A 151 -6.74 -14.43 18.16
CA GLN A 151 -7.53 -15.63 18.32
C GLN A 151 -6.87 -16.76 17.52
N ILE A 152 -6.55 -17.89 18.17
CA ILE A 152 -5.90 -19.06 17.54
C ILE A 152 -6.98 -19.98 16.96
N ASN A 153 -8.03 -20.23 17.72
CA ASN A 153 -9.19 -21.00 17.31
C ASN A 153 -10.47 -20.39 17.91
N ASP A 154 -11.62 -21.01 17.71
CA ASP A 154 -12.92 -20.46 18.13
C ASP A 154 -12.99 -20.11 19.63
N ASN A 155 -12.18 -20.78 20.46
CA ASN A 155 -12.26 -20.67 21.91
C ASN A 155 -10.95 -20.22 22.58
N GLU A 156 -9.86 -20.02 21.85
CA GLU A 156 -8.55 -19.71 22.42
C GLU A 156 -7.97 -18.41 21.89
N PHE A 157 -7.52 -17.59 22.82
CA PHE A 157 -6.94 -16.28 22.59
C PHE A 157 -5.55 -16.18 23.19
N ILE A 158 -4.60 -15.60 22.46
CA ILE A 158 -3.27 -15.26 22.96
C ILE A 158 -3.08 -13.77 23.05
N TYR A 159 -2.30 -13.36 24.03
CA TYR A 159 -1.82 -11.99 24.19
C TYR A 159 -0.35 -11.99 24.57
N VAL A 160 0.42 -11.09 23.95
CA VAL A 160 1.80 -10.80 24.30
C VAL A 160 2.00 -9.29 24.31
N SER A 161 2.52 -8.73 25.39
CA SER A 161 2.66 -7.28 25.52
C SER A 161 3.75 -6.70 24.62
N SER A 162 4.85 -7.42 24.44
CA SER A 162 5.90 -7.07 23.48
C SER A 162 6.64 -8.31 23.01
N TYR A 163 7.15 -8.26 21.80
CA TYR A 163 7.92 -9.33 21.15
C TYR A 163 9.24 -8.78 20.61
N ASP A 164 10.34 -9.47 20.91
CA ASP A 164 11.67 -9.20 20.36
C ASP A 164 11.98 -10.25 19.28
N PRO A 165 11.94 -9.89 17.99
CA PRO A 165 12.19 -10.82 16.89
C PRO A 165 13.62 -11.39 16.90
N LYS A 166 14.63 -10.58 17.27
CA LYS A 166 16.03 -11.02 17.28
C LYS A 166 16.29 -12.11 18.31
N ARG A 167 15.64 -12.03 19.47
CA ARG A 167 15.75 -13.00 20.55
C ARG A 167 14.67 -14.06 20.51
N LYS A 168 13.72 -13.97 19.56
CA LYS A 168 12.52 -14.83 19.46
C LYS A 168 11.79 -14.93 20.81
N ARG A 169 11.64 -13.79 21.51
CA ARG A 169 11.15 -13.73 22.89
C ARG A 169 10.00 -12.74 23.03
N GLY A 170 8.89 -13.20 23.62
CA GLY A 170 7.75 -12.37 24.04
C GLY A 170 7.73 -12.12 25.54
N LEU A 171 7.17 -10.98 25.95
CA LEU A 171 6.96 -10.59 27.35
C LEU A 171 5.46 -10.60 27.69
N ASN A 172 5.14 -10.99 28.93
CA ASN A 172 3.78 -11.05 29.47
C ASN A 172 2.84 -11.85 28.57
N PHE A 173 3.21 -13.11 28.31
CA PHE A 173 2.39 -14.04 27.56
C PHE A 173 1.15 -14.45 28.36
N THR A 174 0.00 -14.46 27.70
CA THR A 174 -1.26 -14.99 28.22
C THR A 174 -1.94 -15.80 27.13
N LEU A 175 -2.41 -17.01 27.48
CA LEU A 175 -3.31 -17.81 26.67
C LEU A 175 -4.58 -18.04 27.47
N GLU A 176 -5.72 -17.69 26.89
CA GLU A 176 -7.05 -17.81 27.50
C GLU A 176 -7.90 -18.74 26.63
N SER A 177 -8.55 -19.72 27.28
CA SER A 177 -9.49 -20.63 26.63
C SER A 177 -10.87 -20.47 27.27
N PHE A 178 -11.87 -20.34 26.42
CA PHE A 178 -13.26 -20.13 26.79
C PHE A 178 -14.12 -21.35 26.45
N ASN A 179 -15.11 -21.62 27.30
CA ASN A 179 -16.21 -22.53 26.99
C ASN A 179 -17.50 -21.69 26.90
N GLY A 180 -17.92 -21.37 25.67
CA GLY A 180 -18.91 -20.33 25.42
C GLY A 180 -18.41 -18.97 25.91
N ASN A 181 -19.11 -18.33 26.84
CA ASN A 181 -18.73 -17.04 27.41
C ASN A 181 -17.98 -17.15 28.76
N LYS A 182 -17.64 -18.37 29.20
CA LYS A 182 -16.95 -18.56 30.50
C LYS A 182 -15.49 -18.95 30.24
N LEU A 183 -14.56 -18.30 30.95
CA LEU A 183 -13.15 -18.67 30.94
C LEU A 183 -12.99 -20.06 31.57
N SER A 184 -12.42 -21.01 30.81
CA SER A 184 -12.19 -22.39 31.29
C SER A 184 -10.77 -22.57 31.82
N HIS A 185 -9.77 -22.07 31.12
CA HIS A 185 -8.41 -22.02 31.62
C HIS A 185 -7.64 -20.80 31.13
N LYS A 186 -6.64 -20.39 31.90
CA LYS A 186 -5.74 -19.29 31.58
C LYS A 186 -4.32 -19.70 31.90
N ILE A 187 -3.44 -19.56 30.90
CA ILE A 187 -2.00 -19.73 31.05
C ILE A 187 -1.37 -18.32 31.03
N MET A 188 -0.50 -18.04 31.98
CA MET A 188 0.28 -16.81 32.04
C MET A 188 1.76 -17.15 32.16
N ALA A 189 2.61 -16.37 31.52
CA ALA A 189 4.06 -16.47 31.67
C ALA A 189 4.69 -15.08 31.55
N THR A 190 5.72 -14.82 32.35
CA THR A 190 6.47 -13.56 32.23
C THR A 190 7.17 -13.45 30.90
N THR A 191 7.68 -14.59 30.40
CA THR A 191 8.31 -14.65 29.06
C THR A 191 7.94 -15.91 28.33
N ILE A 192 7.76 -15.79 27.01
CA ILE A 192 7.66 -16.89 26.06
C ILE A 192 8.84 -16.78 25.10
N ARG A 193 9.57 -17.86 24.88
CA ARG A 193 10.66 -17.95 23.90
C ARG A 193 10.42 -19.11 22.97
N TRP A 194 10.59 -18.83 21.66
CA TRP A 194 10.57 -19.87 20.63
C TRP A 194 11.95 -20.51 20.48
N ASP A 195 12.02 -21.80 20.49
CA ASP A 195 13.25 -22.61 20.38
C ASP A 195 12.95 -23.80 19.45
N ASP A 196 13.09 -23.57 18.15
CA ASP A 196 13.03 -24.49 17.00
C ASP A 196 11.82 -25.44 16.90
N SER A 197 10.85 -25.43 17.73
CA SER A 197 9.57 -26.16 17.67
C SER A 197 8.87 -26.20 19.04
N ILE A 198 9.52 -25.70 20.08
CA ILE A 198 9.01 -25.75 21.45
C ILE A 198 8.96 -24.33 22.02
N PHE A 199 7.88 -24.00 22.69
CA PHE A 199 7.78 -22.76 23.44
C PHE A 199 8.27 -22.97 24.87
N ARG A 200 9.23 -22.15 25.27
CA ARG A 200 9.75 -22.09 26.61
C ARG A 200 9.11 -20.96 27.38
N LEU A 201 8.35 -21.29 28.41
CA LEU A 201 7.62 -20.38 29.27
C LEU A 201 8.35 -20.21 30.61
N SER A 202 8.62 -18.96 31.01
CA SER A 202 9.21 -18.66 32.33
C SER A 202 8.15 -18.07 33.27
N ASN A 203 8.21 -18.43 34.53
CA ASN A 203 7.20 -18.12 35.54
C ASN A 203 5.79 -18.52 35.07
N TYR A 204 5.68 -19.77 34.65
CA TYR A 204 4.45 -20.35 34.15
C TYR A 204 3.42 -20.45 35.26
N VAL A 205 2.23 -19.92 35.04
CA VAL A 205 1.07 -20.04 35.90
C VAL A 205 -0.11 -20.52 35.05
N LYS A 206 -0.65 -21.68 35.38
CA LYS A 206 -1.90 -22.20 34.80
C LYS A 206 -3.00 -22.09 35.82
N ARG A 207 -4.13 -21.54 35.45
CA ARG A 207 -5.37 -21.47 36.24
C ARG A 207 -6.43 -22.25 35.48
N ASP A 208 -6.91 -23.33 36.05
CA ASP A 208 -8.07 -24.09 35.60
C ASP A 208 -9.27 -23.69 36.43
N ILE A 209 -10.34 -23.23 35.77
CA ILE A 209 -11.56 -22.73 36.45
C ILE A 209 -12.64 -23.78 36.24
N ILE A 210 -13.02 -24.44 37.35
CA ILE A 210 -14.04 -25.50 37.38
C ILE A 210 -15.18 -25.00 38.27
N GLU A 211 -16.28 -24.60 37.64
CA GLU A 211 -17.48 -24.05 38.31
C GLU A 211 -17.14 -22.88 39.27
N ASN A 212 -17.00 -23.12 40.56
CA ASN A 212 -16.70 -22.12 41.58
C ASN A 212 -15.32 -22.28 42.23
N THR A 213 -14.47 -23.17 41.74
CA THR A 213 -13.14 -23.44 42.27
C THR A 213 -12.07 -23.17 41.21
N GLU A 214 -10.90 -22.71 41.67
CA GLU A 214 -9.75 -22.49 40.82
C GLU A 214 -8.59 -23.38 41.26
N ILE A 215 -8.02 -24.11 40.30
CA ILE A 215 -6.80 -24.87 40.51
C ILE A 215 -5.63 -24.10 39.87
N ILE A 216 -4.67 -23.70 40.69
CA ILE A 216 -3.53 -22.90 40.26
C ILE A 216 -2.26 -23.77 40.33
N GLN A 217 -1.60 -23.94 39.15
CA GLN A 217 -0.30 -24.55 39.03
C GLN A 217 0.76 -23.47 38.72
N LYS A 218 1.83 -23.44 39.53
CA LYS A 218 2.94 -22.51 39.32
C LYS A 218 4.23 -23.29 39.12
N VAL A 219 4.96 -22.98 38.03
CA VAL A 219 6.25 -23.62 37.71
C VAL A 219 7.20 -22.53 37.21
N THR A 220 8.43 -22.53 37.68
CA THR A 220 9.42 -21.52 37.28
C THR A 220 9.72 -21.56 35.80
N ARG A 221 9.72 -22.75 35.19
CA ARG A 221 9.97 -22.94 33.75
C ARG A 221 9.20 -24.15 33.25
N LYS A 222 8.54 -24.01 32.10
CA LYS A 222 7.82 -25.08 31.41
C LYS A 222 8.07 -25.01 29.93
N ASP A 223 8.52 -26.10 29.34
CA ASP A 223 8.63 -26.27 27.91
C ASP A 223 7.35 -26.97 27.43
N THR A 224 6.69 -26.42 26.40
CA THR A 224 5.38 -26.89 25.92
C THR A 224 5.24 -26.70 24.42
N LEU A 225 4.46 -27.57 23.80
CA LEU A 225 3.98 -27.37 22.42
C LEU A 225 2.69 -26.53 22.48
N LEU A 226 2.62 -25.51 21.65
CA LEU A 226 1.43 -24.70 21.48
C LEU A 226 1.01 -24.75 20.01
N ASN A 227 -0.29 -24.73 19.75
CA ASN A 227 -0.85 -24.88 18.39
C ASN A 227 -0.84 -23.56 17.59
N PHE A 228 0.26 -22.82 17.64
CA PHE A 228 0.47 -21.63 16.82
C PHE A 228 1.95 -21.48 16.48
N ASP A 229 2.26 -20.81 15.39
CA ASP A 229 3.62 -20.50 14.97
C ASP A 229 4.02 -19.09 15.41
N ILE A 230 5.33 -18.80 15.37
CA ILE A 230 5.88 -17.48 15.66
C ILE A 230 5.32 -16.40 14.69
N ASP A 231 5.06 -16.78 13.44
CA ASP A 231 4.45 -15.88 12.43
C ASP A 231 2.99 -15.55 12.76
N ASP A 232 2.31 -16.45 13.43
CA ASP A 232 0.99 -16.20 13.99
C ASP A 232 1.02 -15.23 15.16
N LEU A 233 2.06 -15.32 16.00
CA LEU A 233 2.24 -14.47 17.16
C LEU A 233 2.63 -13.04 16.79
N ALA A 234 3.53 -12.87 15.84
CA ALA A 234 4.09 -11.59 15.45
C ALA A 234 4.12 -11.45 13.92
N PRO A 235 2.97 -11.11 13.29
CA PRO A 235 2.88 -11.01 11.84
C PRO A 235 3.74 -9.86 11.30
N LEU A 236 4.22 -10.02 10.08
CA LEU A 236 4.95 -8.97 9.38
C LEU A 236 4.02 -7.79 9.07
N ASN A 237 4.48 -6.57 9.30
CA ASN A 237 3.70 -5.34 9.11
C ASN A 237 3.19 -5.15 7.67
N TYR A 238 3.85 -5.77 6.70
CA TYR A 238 3.56 -5.61 5.27
C TYR A 238 2.85 -6.81 4.62
N VAL A 239 2.42 -7.82 5.41
CA VAL A 239 1.78 -9.03 4.88
C VAL A 239 0.63 -8.72 3.91
N ALA A 240 -0.24 -7.76 4.24
CA ALA A 240 -1.35 -7.39 3.38
C ALA A 240 -0.93 -6.87 2.00
N GLU A 241 0.27 -6.26 1.89
CA GLU A 241 0.80 -5.72 0.65
C GLU A 241 1.42 -6.79 -0.24
N THR A 242 1.81 -7.95 0.33
CA THR A 242 2.45 -9.05 -0.39
C THR A 242 1.47 -10.12 -0.90
N LEU A 243 0.25 -10.11 -0.41
CA LEU A 243 -0.79 -11.06 -0.80
C LEU A 243 -1.51 -10.63 -2.08
N ASN A 244 -1.86 -11.58 -2.95
CA ASN A 244 -2.70 -11.29 -4.10
C ASN A 244 -4.13 -10.91 -3.69
N PHE A 245 -4.99 -10.56 -4.65
CA PHE A 245 -6.36 -10.11 -4.37
C PHE A 245 -7.18 -11.12 -3.57
N PHE A 246 -7.12 -12.40 -3.92
CA PHE A 246 -7.91 -13.45 -3.27
C PHE A 246 -7.39 -13.77 -1.88
N GLU A 247 -6.08 -13.88 -1.73
CA GLU A 247 -5.41 -14.13 -0.46
C GLU A 247 -5.66 -12.99 0.54
N LEU A 248 -5.57 -11.74 0.09
CA LEU A 248 -5.85 -10.57 0.93
C LEU A 248 -7.29 -10.58 1.45
N ASN A 249 -8.28 -10.90 0.60
CA ASN A 249 -9.66 -10.98 1.06
C ASN A 249 -9.88 -12.13 2.05
N LYS A 250 -9.20 -13.26 1.87
CA LYS A 250 -9.21 -14.39 2.81
C LYS A 250 -8.60 -13.98 4.15
N LEU A 251 -7.43 -13.31 4.13
CA LEU A 251 -6.79 -12.77 5.33
C LEU A 251 -7.73 -11.80 6.06
N ILE A 252 -8.31 -10.83 5.36
CA ILE A 252 -9.25 -9.85 5.96
C ILE A 252 -10.45 -10.55 6.60
N SER A 253 -11.01 -11.58 5.98
CA SER A 253 -12.15 -12.30 6.56
C SER A 253 -11.78 -13.06 7.82
N TYR A 254 -10.60 -13.65 7.86
CA TYR A 254 -10.04 -14.32 9.03
C TYR A 254 -9.73 -13.32 10.17
N GLU A 255 -8.96 -12.27 9.87
CA GLU A 255 -8.56 -11.24 10.83
C GLU A 255 -9.76 -10.48 11.42
N LYS A 256 -10.82 -10.29 10.63
CA LYS A 256 -12.07 -9.68 11.10
C LYS A 256 -12.78 -10.55 12.13
N LYS A 257 -12.79 -11.88 11.93
CA LYS A 257 -13.35 -12.82 12.92
C LYS A 257 -12.48 -12.90 14.17
N ALA A 258 -11.17 -12.87 14.01
CA ALA A 258 -10.20 -12.92 15.09
C ALA A 258 -10.08 -11.61 15.90
N GLY A 259 -10.78 -10.52 15.52
CA GLY A 259 -10.69 -9.24 16.23
C GLY A 259 -9.31 -8.60 16.18
N SER A 260 -8.53 -8.86 15.12
CA SER A 260 -7.15 -8.40 14.98
C SER A 260 -7.03 -6.88 14.98
N PRO A 261 -6.05 -6.30 15.70
CA PRO A 261 -5.77 -4.86 15.68
C PRO A 261 -5.26 -4.37 14.32
N LEU A 262 -4.79 -5.26 13.44
CA LEU A 262 -4.29 -4.93 12.11
C LEU A 262 -5.37 -4.82 11.03
N ILE A 263 -6.62 -5.14 11.35
CA ILE A 263 -7.72 -5.19 10.38
C ILE A 263 -7.87 -3.89 9.60
N ASN A 264 -7.73 -2.72 10.24
CA ASN A 264 -7.83 -1.43 9.57
C ASN A 264 -6.71 -1.19 8.57
N SER A 265 -5.48 -1.65 8.86
CA SER A 265 -4.34 -1.61 7.94
C SER A 265 -4.60 -2.48 6.71
N HIS A 266 -5.09 -3.71 6.90
CA HIS A 266 -5.42 -4.63 5.80
C HIS A 266 -6.58 -4.11 4.93
N LEU A 267 -7.61 -3.53 5.54
CA LEU A 267 -8.70 -2.86 4.83
C LEU A 267 -8.20 -1.65 4.04
N LEU A 268 -7.28 -0.85 4.59
CA LEU A 268 -6.67 0.27 3.89
C LEU A 268 -5.96 -0.18 2.61
N VAL A 269 -5.12 -1.22 2.70
CA VAL A 269 -4.43 -1.81 1.54
C VAL A 269 -5.44 -2.26 0.49
N ARG A 270 -6.52 -2.95 0.89
CA ARG A 270 -7.58 -3.38 -0.02
C ARG A 270 -8.24 -2.21 -0.73
N HIS A 271 -8.61 -1.14 -0.01
CA HIS A 271 -9.22 0.05 -0.62
C HIS A 271 -8.27 0.77 -1.56
N LYS A 272 -6.99 0.90 -1.20
CA LYS A 272 -5.97 1.55 -2.03
C LYS A 272 -5.72 0.82 -3.36
N ARG A 273 -5.90 -0.50 -3.42
CA ARG A 273 -5.82 -1.26 -4.69
C ARG A 273 -6.83 -0.80 -5.75
N TYR A 274 -7.93 -0.20 -5.33
CA TYR A 274 -8.91 0.40 -6.23
C TYR A 274 -8.73 1.90 -6.37
N THR A 275 -8.61 2.61 -5.25
CA THR A 275 -8.63 4.08 -5.26
C THR A 275 -7.43 4.68 -5.97
N ILE A 276 -6.24 4.08 -5.87
CA ILE A 276 -5.04 4.58 -6.57
C ILE A 276 -5.19 4.48 -8.10
N PRO A 277 -5.57 3.33 -8.71
CA PRO A 277 -5.86 3.29 -10.15
C PRO A 277 -6.96 4.27 -10.56
N PHE A 278 -8.10 4.31 -9.86
CA PHE A 278 -9.20 5.21 -10.20
C PHE A 278 -8.84 6.69 -10.09
N SER A 279 -7.87 7.07 -9.25
CA SER A 279 -7.37 8.44 -9.18
C SER A 279 -6.86 8.97 -10.52
N CYS A 280 -6.37 8.08 -11.42
CA CYS A 280 -5.91 8.46 -12.75
C CYS A 280 -6.99 9.15 -13.59
N PHE A 281 -8.26 8.76 -13.48
CA PHE A 281 -9.35 9.45 -14.16
C PHE A 281 -9.53 10.87 -13.63
N ILE A 282 -9.52 11.03 -12.31
CA ILE A 282 -9.70 12.33 -11.66
C ILE A 282 -8.53 13.26 -11.99
N LEU A 283 -7.31 12.75 -11.86
CA LEU A 283 -6.09 13.48 -12.18
C LEU A 283 -6.05 13.87 -13.68
N THR A 284 -6.55 13.01 -14.58
CA THR A 284 -6.67 13.34 -16.01
C THR A 284 -7.64 14.51 -16.24
N ILE A 285 -8.79 14.54 -15.54
CA ILE A 285 -9.73 15.67 -15.64
C ILE A 285 -9.06 16.97 -15.16
N ILE A 286 -8.38 16.93 -14.01
CA ILE A 286 -7.66 18.08 -13.46
C ILE A 286 -6.59 18.56 -14.44
N ALA A 287 -5.76 17.62 -14.92
CA ALA A 287 -4.69 17.89 -15.87
C ALA A 287 -5.21 18.59 -17.14
N LEU A 288 -6.24 18.01 -17.76
CA LEU A 288 -6.85 18.58 -18.96
C LEU A 288 -7.44 19.97 -18.68
N SER A 289 -8.17 20.14 -17.57
CA SER A 289 -8.82 21.40 -17.22
C SER A 289 -7.83 22.53 -16.93
N VAL A 290 -6.70 22.21 -16.27
CA VAL A 290 -5.65 23.20 -15.97
C VAL A 290 -4.85 23.57 -17.22
N SER A 291 -4.58 22.59 -18.10
CA SER A 291 -3.60 22.72 -19.19
C SER A 291 -4.21 23.05 -20.55
N SER A 292 -5.55 22.97 -20.69
CA SER A 292 -6.24 23.30 -21.95
C SER A 292 -6.23 24.81 -22.26
N ILE A 293 -6.01 25.65 -21.25
CA ILE A 293 -6.02 27.10 -21.41
C ILE A 293 -4.59 27.61 -21.59
N LYS A 294 -4.34 28.36 -22.67
CA LYS A 294 -3.06 29.01 -22.91
C LYS A 294 -2.81 30.10 -21.88
N ARG A 295 -1.72 29.99 -21.13
CA ARG A 295 -1.31 30.95 -20.10
C ARG A 295 -0.05 31.70 -20.53
N ARG A 296 0.14 32.94 -20.06
CA ARG A 296 1.33 33.76 -20.35
C ARG A 296 2.64 33.09 -19.90
N GLY A 297 2.61 32.25 -18.84
CA GLY A 297 3.76 31.47 -18.38
C GLY A 297 4.02 30.17 -19.13
N GLY A 298 3.26 29.87 -20.18
CA GLY A 298 3.42 28.68 -21.02
C GLY A 298 3.27 27.35 -20.29
N THR A 299 3.96 26.31 -20.79
CA THR A 299 3.95 24.96 -20.20
C THR A 299 4.48 24.93 -18.77
N GLY A 300 5.45 25.79 -18.42
CA GLY A 300 6.06 25.84 -17.10
C GLY A 300 5.08 26.19 -15.98
N SER A 301 4.18 27.16 -16.18
CA SER A 301 3.19 27.54 -15.17
C SER A 301 2.15 26.45 -14.95
N ASN A 302 1.73 25.75 -16.00
CA ASN A 302 0.80 24.62 -15.89
C ASN A 302 1.46 23.43 -15.17
N LEU A 303 2.74 23.16 -15.44
CA LEU A 303 3.51 22.13 -14.74
C LEU A 303 3.68 22.47 -13.26
N ALA A 304 3.98 23.72 -12.91
CA ALA A 304 4.11 24.13 -11.51
C ALA A 304 2.82 23.90 -10.72
N ILE A 305 1.66 24.28 -11.29
CA ILE A 305 0.35 24.01 -10.69
C ILE A 305 0.11 22.49 -10.57
N GLY A 306 0.45 21.75 -11.63
CA GLY A 306 0.31 20.29 -11.64
C GLY A 306 1.17 19.60 -10.60
N VAL A 307 2.45 19.95 -10.52
CA VAL A 307 3.35 19.41 -9.49
C VAL A 307 2.80 19.67 -8.09
N SER A 308 2.32 20.92 -7.83
CA SER A 308 1.74 21.27 -6.53
C SER A 308 0.49 20.44 -6.19
N LEU A 309 -0.44 20.26 -7.16
CA LEU A 309 -1.65 19.45 -6.96
C LEU A 309 -1.34 17.97 -6.84
N GLY A 310 -0.40 17.45 -7.64
CA GLY A 310 0.05 16.06 -7.55
C GLY A 310 0.73 15.76 -6.21
N PHE A 311 1.58 16.67 -5.75
CA PHE A 311 2.21 16.57 -4.43
C PHE A 311 1.18 16.60 -3.31
N LEU A 312 0.20 17.51 -3.39
CA LEU A 312 -0.90 17.59 -2.42
C LEU A 312 -1.71 16.28 -2.37
N PHE A 313 -1.98 15.66 -3.53
CA PHE A 313 -2.67 14.37 -3.60
C PHE A 313 -1.90 13.29 -2.83
N VAL A 314 -0.61 13.11 -3.13
CA VAL A 314 0.23 12.10 -2.47
C VAL A 314 0.40 12.40 -0.99
N PHE A 315 0.60 13.67 -0.63
CA PHE A 315 0.74 14.08 0.76
C PHE A 315 -0.50 13.73 1.59
N LEU A 316 -1.69 14.05 1.08
CA LEU A 316 -2.94 13.68 1.73
C LEU A 316 -3.10 12.15 1.82
N ASP A 317 -2.81 11.40 0.74
CA ASP A 317 -2.87 9.94 0.76
C ASP A 317 -1.98 9.32 1.86
N LYS A 318 -0.76 9.85 2.03
CA LYS A 318 0.17 9.39 3.09
C LYS A 318 -0.32 9.77 4.49
N ILE A 319 -0.80 11.01 4.70
CA ILE A 319 -1.34 11.45 6.01
C ILE A 319 -2.54 10.60 6.42
N PHE A 320 -3.54 10.45 5.54
CA PHE A 320 -4.73 9.65 5.85
C PHE A 320 -4.38 8.18 6.07
N GLY A 321 -3.39 7.65 5.36
CA GLY A 321 -2.85 6.31 5.62
C GLY A 321 -2.30 6.16 7.04
N VAL A 322 -1.51 7.14 7.50
CA VAL A 322 -0.96 7.15 8.88
C VAL A 322 -2.08 7.29 9.92
N LEU A 323 -3.11 8.10 9.66
CA LEU A 323 -4.26 8.25 10.57
C LEU A 323 -5.02 6.93 10.74
N VAL A 324 -5.20 6.14 9.68
CA VAL A 324 -5.82 4.80 9.78
C VAL A 324 -5.03 3.89 10.72
N ILE A 325 -3.71 3.87 10.56
CA ILE A 325 -2.83 2.96 11.32
C ILE A 325 -2.71 3.40 12.79
N LYS A 326 -2.61 4.72 13.05
CA LYS A 326 -2.30 5.24 14.39
C LYS A 326 -3.53 5.68 15.19
N SER A 327 -4.62 6.11 14.53
CA SER A 327 -5.75 6.78 15.18
C SER A 327 -7.08 6.04 14.97
N ASN A 328 -7.06 4.80 14.47
CA ASN A 328 -8.26 3.99 14.20
C ASN A 328 -9.28 4.70 13.29
N PHE A 329 -8.80 5.60 12.41
CA PHE A 329 -9.63 6.28 11.42
C PHE A 329 -10.18 5.29 10.39
N SER A 330 -11.38 5.51 9.87
CA SER A 330 -12.01 4.60 8.90
C SER A 330 -11.17 4.43 7.63
N PRO A 331 -10.75 3.20 7.25
CA PRO A 331 -9.97 2.94 6.04
C PRO A 331 -10.68 3.36 4.75
N ALA A 332 -12.01 3.21 4.72
CA ALA A 332 -12.83 3.61 3.60
C ALA A 332 -12.81 5.14 3.41
N LEU A 333 -13.03 5.90 4.50
CA LEU A 333 -12.97 7.37 4.43
C LEU A 333 -11.57 7.88 4.08
N ALA A 334 -10.51 7.24 4.59
CA ALA A 334 -9.14 7.59 4.27
C ALA A 334 -8.83 7.45 2.78
N SER A 335 -9.32 6.41 2.13
CA SER A 335 -9.00 6.12 0.73
C SER A 335 -9.96 6.81 -0.24
N TRP A 336 -11.28 6.66 -0.04
CA TRP A 336 -12.29 7.21 -0.94
C TRP A 336 -12.53 8.71 -0.71
N GLY A 337 -12.39 9.20 0.53
CA GLY A 337 -12.56 10.62 0.86
C GLY A 337 -11.61 11.52 0.08
N ILE A 338 -10.35 11.13 -0.08
CA ILE A 338 -9.37 11.86 -0.89
C ILE A 338 -9.84 11.92 -2.36
N LEU A 339 -10.32 10.82 -2.91
CA LEU A 339 -10.83 10.80 -4.27
C LEU A 339 -12.03 11.74 -4.44
N PHE A 340 -12.95 11.79 -3.48
CA PHE A 340 -14.09 12.71 -3.51
C PHE A 340 -13.67 14.18 -3.42
N ILE A 341 -12.65 14.51 -2.60
CA ILE A 341 -12.08 15.87 -2.53
C ILE A 341 -11.51 16.25 -3.89
N PHE A 342 -10.66 15.40 -4.47
CA PHE A 342 -10.05 15.69 -5.77
C PHE A 342 -11.06 15.65 -6.93
N LEU A 343 -12.08 14.82 -6.86
CA LEU A 343 -13.20 14.84 -7.81
C LEU A 343 -13.94 16.18 -7.76
N SER A 344 -14.21 16.70 -6.57
CA SER A 344 -14.85 18.02 -6.42
C SER A 344 -13.99 19.14 -7.03
N ILE A 345 -12.68 19.10 -6.78
CA ILE A 345 -11.72 20.03 -7.43
C ILE A 345 -11.74 19.87 -8.95
N ALA A 346 -11.73 18.62 -9.44
CA ALA A 346 -11.77 18.32 -10.87
C ALA A 346 -13.02 18.89 -11.55
N LEU A 347 -14.20 18.71 -10.94
CA LEU A 347 -15.46 19.23 -11.47
C LEU A 347 -15.52 20.76 -11.46
N LEU A 348 -14.98 21.41 -10.44
CA LEU A 348 -14.88 22.87 -10.37
C LEU A 348 -13.96 23.42 -11.48
N LEU A 349 -12.79 22.79 -11.67
CA LEU A 349 -11.84 23.19 -12.72
C LEU A 349 -12.42 22.91 -14.13
N LEU A 350 -13.09 21.78 -14.30
CA LEU A 350 -13.74 21.42 -15.56
C LEU A 350 -14.83 22.45 -15.93
N LYS A 351 -15.66 22.85 -14.98
CA LYS A 351 -16.68 23.87 -15.20
C LYS A 351 -16.09 25.21 -15.67
N ARG A 352 -14.88 25.56 -15.19
CA ARG A 352 -14.16 26.76 -15.63
C ARG A 352 -13.54 26.60 -17.02
N ALA A 353 -13.10 25.39 -17.39
CA ALA A 353 -12.45 25.12 -18.68
C ALA A 353 -13.47 25.02 -19.83
N ILE A 354 -14.73 24.68 -19.56
CA ILE A 354 -15.82 24.59 -20.55
C ILE A 354 -16.42 26.00 -20.87
N ARG A 355 -16.31 26.96 -19.94
CA ARG A 355 -16.75 28.35 -20.16
C ARG A 355 -15.75 29.14 -21.01
#